data_84e5e72bd81f62b698fbad7cd7f3ac5b
#
_entry.id   84e5e72bd81f62b698fbad7cd7f3ac5b
#
_cell.length_a   1.000
_cell.length_b   1.000
_cell.length_c   1.000
_cell.angle_alpha   90.00
_cell.angle_beta   90.00
_cell.angle_gamma   90.00
#
_symmetry.space_group_name_H-M   'P 1'
#
loop_
_entity.id
_entity.type
_entity.pdbx_description
1 polymer ?
#
loop_
_entity_poly.entity_id
_entity_poly.type
_entity_poly.pdbx_seq_one_letter_code
_entity_poly.pdbx_strand_id
1 'polypeptide(L)'
;SFQGKKLYAGLVDAYMRKLLVEGFTLEFFIEGGRSRTGKLLTPKFGLLSMLVDAALLLRNRKVRFVPISIGYERIIEQKAYVEELSGGDKQKENIGGLLRTPAILRSRYGRLYVQFGEIIDLEQEKAGVLGSALEDAGAAALSPKQRRALVQRIGHRVVYEISQATIATPASIVAMALLDHSRRGLSHQSLHETCKILLAALQRFGARIAAVALDEQGELRDDALREAIALFLDGKLITKHETEEDPIYEPVSDRRLALEYYKNTIIHFFVPSAMVFSALALQPSRSATRAALRAQVER
;
A
#
# COMPACT_ATOMS: atom_id res chain seq x y z
N SER A 1 -6.12 9.54 -19.29
CA SER A 1 -7.57 9.56 -19.00
C SER A 1 -8.35 9.24 -20.27
N PHE A 2 -9.33 8.31 -20.17
CA PHE A 2 -10.24 7.95 -21.27
C PHE A 2 -11.42 8.94 -21.39
N GLN A 3 -11.54 9.90 -20.48
CA GLN A 3 -12.62 10.88 -20.48
C GLN A 3 -12.64 11.70 -21.78
N GLY A 4 -13.79 11.72 -22.44
CA GLY A 4 -14.01 12.45 -23.70
C GLY A 4 -13.48 11.77 -24.99
N LYS A 5 -12.75 10.63 -24.87
CA LYS A 5 -12.12 9.93 -26.01
C LYS A 5 -12.79 8.57 -26.27
N LYS A 6 -14.06 8.58 -26.68
CA LYS A 6 -14.87 7.36 -26.87
C LYS A 6 -14.23 6.34 -27.82
N LEU A 7 -13.71 6.78 -28.99
CA LEU A 7 -13.05 5.91 -29.94
C LEU A 7 -11.81 5.23 -29.37
N TYR A 8 -10.97 5.99 -28.65
CA TYR A 8 -9.77 5.46 -28.01
C TYR A 8 -10.13 4.44 -26.91
N ALA A 9 -11.14 4.73 -26.10
CA ALA A 9 -11.62 3.78 -25.08
C ALA A 9 -12.13 2.47 -25.71
N GLY A 10 -12.89 2.57 -26.81
CA GLY A 10 -13.37 1.40 -27.56
C GLY A 10 -12.22 0.59 -28.18
N LEU A 11 -11.19 1.24 -28.70
CA LEU A 11 -10.00 0.56 -29.24
C LEU A 11 -9.24 -0.19 -28.14
N VAL A 12 -9.04 0.42 -26.98
CA VAL A 12 -8.37 -0.23 -25.83
C VAL A 12 -9.19 -1.42 -25.32
N ASP A 13 -10.52 -1.30 -25.24
CA ASP A 13 -11.41 -2.41 -24.85
C ASP A 13 -11.29 -3.58 -25.84
N ALA A 14 -11.37 -3.33 -27.12
CA ALA A 14 -11.22 -4.36 -28.16
C ALA A 14 -9.82 -5.03 -28.12
N TYR A 15 -8.78 -4.24 -27.91
CA TYR A 15 -7.42 -4.75 -27.80
C TYR A 15 -7.24 -5.64 -26.57
N MET A 16 -7.73 -5.24 -25.40
CA MET A 16 -7.67 -6.06 -24.19
C MET A 16 -8.43 -7.38 -24.34
N ARG A 17 -9.62 -7.36 -24.97
CA ARG A 17 -10.38 -8.59 -25.30
C ARG A 17 -9.55 -9.52 -26.17
N LYS A 18 -8.91 -9.00 -27.21
CA LYS A 18 -8.04 -9.79 -28.09
C LYS A 18 -6.89 -10.44 -27.31
N LEU A 19 -6.19 -9.67 -26.49
CA LEU A 19 -5.09 -10.18 -25.68
C LEU A 19 -5.53 -11.30 -24.72
N LEU A 20 -6.68 -11.15 -24.05
CA LEU A 20 -7.24 -12.18 -23.19
C LEU A 20 -7.63 -13.44 -23.97
N VAL A 21 -8.23 -13.30 -25.14
CA VAL A 21 -8.58 -14.42 -26.03
C VAL A 21 -7.33 -15.18 -26.47
N GLU A 22 -6.25 -14.47 -26.79
CA GLU A 22 -4.96 -15.05 -27.17
C GLU A 22 -4.18 -15.65 -25.97
N GLY A 23 -4.62 -15.37 -24.72
CA GLY A 23 -4.04 -15.94 -23.50
C GLY A 23 -2.88 -15.15 -22.92
N PHE A 24 -2.74 -13.89 -23.29
CA PHE A 24 -1.74 -13.01 -22.67
C PHE A 24 -2.09 -12.66 -21.24
N THR A 25 -1.06 -12.57 -20.38
CA THR A 25 -1.17 -11.97 -19.06
C THR A 25 -1.17 -10.45 -19.21
N LEU A 26 -2.12 -9.79 -18.52
CA LEU A 26 -2.24 -8.34 -18.52
C LEU A 26 -1.88 -7.79 -17.15
N GLU A 27 -1.05 -6.77 -17.11
CA GLU A 27 -0.70 -6.04 -15.89
C GLU A 27 -1.30 -4.64 -15.94
N PHE A 28 -1.85 -4.19 -14.83
CA PHE A 28 -2.35 -2.82 -14.68
C PHE A 28 -2.30 -2.35 -13.22
N PHE A 29 -2.21 -1.05 -13.02
CA PHE A 29 -2.24 -0.44 -11.70
C PHE A 29 -3.67 -0.12 -11.30
N ILE A 30 -4.19 -0.84 -10.29
CA ILE A 30 -5.58 -0.70 -9.82
C ILE A 30 -5.85 0.71 -9.27
N GLU A 31 -4.86 1.38 -8.75
CA GLU A 31 -4.95 2.75 -8.23
C GLU A 31 -4.95 3.81 -9.34
N GLY A 32 -4.64 3.44 -10.58
CA GLY A 32 -4.57 4.33 -11.72
C GLY A 32 -3.42 5.34 -11.69
N GLY A 33 -2.49 5.19 -10.76
CA GLY A 33 -1.30 6.04 -10.61
C GLY A 33 -0.50 5.66 -9.37
N ARG A 34 0.63 6.30 -9.17
CA ARG A 34 1.48 6.08 -7.99
C ARG A 34 0.93 6.84 -6.78
N SER A 35 0.95 6.22 -5.60
CA SER A 35 0.73 6.91 -4.35
C SER A 35 1.92 7.83 -4.04
N ARG A 36 1.67 9.12 -3.90
CA ARG A 36 2.70 10.11 -3.54
C ARG A 36 2.90 10.23 -2.05
N THR A 37 1.94 9.76 -1.29
CA THR A 37 1.94 9.83 0.18
C THR A 37 2.34 8.52 0.84
N GLY A 38 2.53 7.44 0.07
CA GLY A 38 2.74 6.08 0.59
C GLY A 38 1.46 5.39 1.05
N LYS A 39 0.32 6.09 1.12
CA LYS A 39 -0.97 5.49 1.49
C LYS A 39 -1.56 4.73 0.31
N LEU A 40 -2.27 3.65 0.60
CA LEU A 40 -3.11 2.96 -0.38
C LEU A 40 -4.18 3.90 -0.92
N LEU A 41 -4.39 3.87 -2.23
CA LEU A 41 -5.41 4.66 -2.91
C LEU A 41 -6.66 3.81 -3.18
N THR A 42 -7.78 4.49 -3.37
CA THR A 42 -9.02 3.83 -3.76
C THR A 42 -8.92 3.26 -5.18
N PRO A 43 -9.50 2.07 -5.46
CA PRO A 43 -9.43 1.45 -6.76
C PRO A 43 -10.08 2.30 -7.86
N LYS A 44 -9.48 2.32 -9.04
CA LYS A 44 -10.04 2.92 -10.25
C LYS A 44 -10.69 1.84 -11.12
N PHE A 45 -11.99 1.91 -11.26
CA PHE A 45 -12.78 0.84 -11.86
C PHE A 45 -12.81 0.85 -13.40
N GLY A 46 -12.34 1.91 -14.05
CA GLY A 46 -12.47 2.06 -15.51
C GLY A 46 -11.84 0.91 -16.29
N LEU A 47 -10.53 0.67 -16.10
CA LEU A 47 -9.82 -0.41 -16.77
C LEU A 47 -10.26 -1.79 -16.26
N LEU A 48 -10.48 -1.91 -14.94
CA LEU A 48 -10.97 -3.15 -14.34
C LEU A 48 -12.32 -3.56 -14.90
N SER A 49 -13.24 -2.61 -15.14
CA SER A 49 -14.54 -2.89 -15.76
C SER A 49 -14.37 -3.49 -17.15
N MET A 50 -13.50 -2.91 -18.00
CA MET A 50 -13.22 -3.43 -19.33
C MET A 50 -12.64 -4.85 -19.28
N LEU A 51 -11.73 -5.11 -18.34
CA LEU A 51 -11.13 -6.45 -18.15
C LEU A 51 -12.16 -7.49 -17.67
N VAL A 52 -12.99 -7.14 -16.69
CA VAL A 52 -14.07 -8.02 -16.20
C VAL A 52 -15.06 -8.33 -17.32
N ASP A 53 -15.45 -7.33 -18.10
CA ASP A 53 -16.35 -7.52 -19.24
C ASP A 53 -15.77 -8.43 -20.30
N ALA A 54 -14.51 -8.22 -20.65
CA ALA A 54 -13.80 -9.09 -21.57
C ALA A 54 -13.71 -10.52 -21.06
N ALA A 55 -13.40 -10.69 -19.75
CA ALA A 55 -13.29 -11.98 -19.09
C ALA A 55 -14.62 -12.74 -19.04
N LEU A 56 -15.74 -12.07 -18.78
CA LEU A 56 -17.08 -12.66 -18.76
C LEU A 56 -17.53 -13.20 -20.13
N LEU A 57 -16.94 -12.72 -21.22
CA LEU A 57 -17.19 -13.22 -22.58
C LEU A 57 -16.40 -14.49 -22.90
N LEU A 58 -15.38 -14.82 -22.12
CA LEU A 58 -14.54 -16.01 -22.33
C LEU A 58 -15.19 -17.26 -21.73
N ARG A 59 -15.86 -18.08 -22.56
CA ARG A 59 -16.57 -19.28 -22.08
C ARG A 59 -15.66 -20.41 -21.61
N ASN A 60 -14.44 -20.52 -22.16
CA ASN A 60 -13.57 -21.69 -22.01
C ASN A 60 -12.25 -21.38 -21.27
N ARG A 61 -12.12 -20.23 -20.61
CA ARG A 61 -10.91 -19.85 -19.89
C ARG A 61 -11.24 -19.30 -18.51
N LYS A 62 -10.51 -19.75 -17.51
CA LYS A 62 -10.57 -19.22 -16.17
C LYS A 62 -9.70 -17.96 -16.08
N VAL A 63 -10.30 -16.84 -15.72
CA VAL A 63 -9.58 -15.58 -15.48
C VAL A 63 -9.37 -15.41 -13.99
N ARG A 64 -8.14 -15.10 -13.61
CA ARG A 64 -7.71 -14.87 -12.23
C ARG A 64 -7.02 -13.53 -12.12
N PHE A 65 -7.23 -12.84 -11.02
CA PHE A 65 -6.50 -11.63 -10.67
C PHE A 65 -5.45 -11.99 -9.62
N VAL A 66 -4.22 -11.56 -9.85
CA VAL A 66 -3.09 -11.77 -8.93
C VAL A 66 -2.69 -10.42 -8.38
N PRO A 67 -3.07 -10.10 -7.14
CA PRO A 67 -2.66 -8.86 -6.47
C PRO A 67 -1.16 -8.89 -6.20
N ILE A 68 -0.45 -7.80 -6.55
CA ILE A 68 0.99 -7.68 -6.35
C ILE A 68 1.28 -6.39 -5.60
N SER A 69 1.96 -6.50 -4.47
CA SER A 69 2.52 -5.37 -3.72
C SER A 69 3.99 -5.21 -4.04
N ILE A 70 4.40 -3.99 -4.40
CA ILE A 70 5.80 -3.64 -4.67
C ILE A 70 6.25 -2.60 -3.64
N GLY A 71 7.19 -2.99 -2.80
CA GLY A 71 7.78 -2.16 -1.76
C GLY A 71 9.23 -1.81 -2.06
N TYR A 72 9.62 -0.57 -1.79
CA TYR A 72 10.98 -0.07 -1.96
C TYR A 72 11.57 0.28 -0.60
N GLU A 73 12.79 -0.17 -0.33
CA GLU A 73 13.51 0.21 0.88
C GLU A 73 13.95 1.68 0.84
N ARG A 74 14.32 2.18 -0.33
CA ARG A 74 14.66 3.58 -0.59
C ARG A 74 13.79 4.16 -1.70
N ILE A 75 13.20 5.32 -1.45
CA ILE A 75 12.38 6.01 -2.44
C ILE A 75 13.28 6.95 -3.25
N ILE A 76 13.44 6.64 -4.54
CA ILE A 76 14.31 7.39 -5.45
C ILE A 76 13.73 8.77 -5.76
N GLU A 77 12.41 8.85 -5.89
CA GLU A 77 11.65 10.02 -6.33
C GLU A 77 11.27 10.95 -5.16
N GLN A 78 11.87 10.77 -3.99
CA GLN A 78 11.54 11.48 -2.75
C GLN A 78 11.53 13.00 -2.90
N LYS A 79 12.52 13.58 -3.63
CA LYS A 79 12.58 15.02 -3.87
C LYS A 79 11.39 15.51 -4.70
N ALA A 80 11.06 14.79 -5.77
CA ALA A 80 9.93 15.13 -6.63
C ALA A 80 8.59 15.05 -5.88
N TYR A 81 8.42 14.06 -5.00
CA TYR A 81 7.20 13.93 -4.19
C TYR A 81 7.05 15.06 -3.16
N VAL A 82 8.14 15.45 -2.50
CA VAL A 82 8.12 16.58 -1.56
C VAL A 82 7.78 17.89 -2.28
N GLU A 83 8.38 18.16 -3.45
CA GLU A 83 8.11 19.34 -4.26
C GLU A 83 6.64 19.38 -4.71
N GLU A 84 6.08 18.27 -5.21
CA GLU A 84 4.67 18.22 -5.62
C GLU A 84 3.68 18.35 -4.45
N LEU A 85 3.98 17.76 -3.30
CA LEU A 85 3.15 17.87 -2.09
C LEU A 85 3.21 19.28 -1.47
N SER A 86 4.31 20.00 -1.68
CA SER A 86 4.49 21.38 -1.24
C SER A 86 3.85 22.41 -2.19
N GLY A 87 3.10 21.97 -3.21
CA GLY A 87 2.39 22.84 -4.14
C GLY A 87 3.18 23.21 -5.41
N GLY A 88 4.31 22.53 -5.68
CA GLY A 88 5.04 22.65 -6.94
C GLY A 88 4.29 22.05 -8.13
N ASP A 89 4.54 22.59 -9.33
CA ASP A 89 3.97 22.09 -10.57
C ASP A 89 4.37 20.63 -10.84
N LYS A 90 3.40 19.84 -11.34
CA LYS A 90 3.64 18.48 -11.80
C LYS A 90 4.73 18.44 -12.88
N GLN A 91 5.94 18.12 -12.51
CA GLN A 91 6.94 17.80 -13.52
C GLN A 91 6.49 16.53 -14.24
N LYS A 92 6.33 16.62 -15.57
CA LYS A 92 6.12 15.44 -16.40
C LYS A 92 7.30 14.51 -16.19
N GLU A 93 7.03 13.30 -15.73
CA GLU A 93 8.02 12.25 -15.52
C GLU A 93 8.82 12.03 -16.80
N ASN A 94 9.99 12.62 -16.88
CA ASN A 94 10.90 12.42 -17.98
C ASN A 94 11.90 11.30 -17.59
N ILE A 95 11.45 10.04 -17.75
CA ILE A 95 12.23 8.83 -17.48
C ILE A 95 13.60 8.88 -18.17
N GLY A 96 13.69 9.55 -19.33
CA GLY A 96 14.94 9.76 -20.04
C GLY A 96 15.94 10.68 -19.32
N GLY A 97 15.48 11.58 -18.44
CA GLY A 97 16.34 12.41 -17.60
C GLY A 97 16.94 11.66 -16.41
N LEU A 98 16.18 10.75 -15.81
CA LEU A 98 16.64 9.92 -14.69
C LEU A 98 17.79 8.96 -15.09
N LEU A 99 17.72 8.38 -16.28
CA LEU A 99 18.72 7.43 -16.78
C LEU A 99 20.06 8.09 -17.18
N ARG A 100 20.12 9.42 -17.28
CA ARG A 100 21.32 10.15 -17.72
C ARG A 100 22.22 10.62 -16.57
N THR A 101 21.84 10.44 -15.32
CA THR A 101 22.64 10.94 -14.19
C THR A 101 23.52 9.82 -13.62
N PRO A 102 24.87 9.88 -13.80
CA PRO A 102 25.80 8.87 -13.25
C PRO A 102 25.69 8.71 -11.72
N ALA A 103 25.21 9.73 -11.02
CA ALA A 103 24.95 9.70 -9.60
C ALA A 103 23.84 8.69 -9.23
N ILE A 104 22.85 8.49 -10.10
CA ILE A 104 21.77 7.51 -9.91
C ILE A 104 22.35 6.09 -9.93
N LEU A 105 23.27 5.80 -10.86
CA LEU A 105 23.89 4.48 -10.97
C LEU A 105 24.83 4.14 -9.79
N ARG A 106 25.31 5.14 -9.06
CA ARG A 106 26.17 4.97 -7.87
C ARG A 106 25.37 4.93 -6.56
N SER A 107 24.11 5.31 -6.56
CA SER A 107 23.30 5.28 -5.34
C SER A 107 22.88 3.85 -5.02
N ARG A 108 23.02 3.46 -3.74
CA ARG A 108 22.48 2.20 -3.24
C ARG A 108 20.95 2.35 -3.11
N TYR A 109 20.21 1.66 -3.98
CA TYR A 109 18.73 1.76 -3.99
C TYR A 109 18.07 0.91 -2.92
N GLY A 110 18.82 0.12 -2.16
CA GLY A 110 18.27 -0.82 -1.21
C GLY A 110 17.58 -2.01 -1.88
N ARG A 111 16.76 -2.67 -1.10
CA ARG A 111 16.04 -3.88 -1.52
C ARG A 111 14.70 -3.51 -2.18
N LEU A 112 14.31 -4.31 -3.16
CA LEU A 112 12.99 -4.30 -3.77
C LEU A 112 12.22 -5.52 -3.26
N TYR A 113 11.03 -5.31 -2.74
CA TYR A 113 10.17 -6.35 -2.24
C TYR A 113 8.97 -6.52 -3.19
N VAL A 114 8.83 -7.69 -3.79
CA VAL A 114 7.68 -8.04 -4.62
C VAL A 114 6.91 -9.14 -3.89
N GLN A 115 5.68 -8.87 -3.51
CA GLN A 115 4.85 -9.77 -2.75
C GLN A 115 3.54 -10.04 -3.48
N PHE A 116 3.12 -11.30 -3.46
CA PHE A 116 1.85 -11.73 -4.04
C PHE A 116 0.80 -11.89 -2.95
N GLY A 117 -0.39 -11.33 -3.19
CA GLY A 117 -1.59 -11.56 -2.39
C GLY A 117 -2.30 -12.85 -2.81
N GLU A 118 -3.46 -13.12 -2.20
CA GLU A 118 -4.29 -14.24 -2.59
C GLU A 118 -4.82 -14.06 -4.02
N ILE A 119 -4.82 -15.17 -4.77
CA ILE A 119 -5.36 -15.21 -6.13
C ILE A 119 -6.88 -15.09 -6.06
N ILE A 120 -7.44 -14.17 -6.83
CA ILE A 120 -8.88 -13.92 -6.90
C ILE A 120 -9.43 -14.57 -8.17
N ASP A 121 -10.29 -15.57 -8.00
CA ASP A 121 -10.94 -16.26 -9.12
C ASP A 121 -12.23 -15.51 -9.51
N LEU A 122 -12.36 -15.15 -10.79
CA LEU A 122 -13.51 -14.39 -11.29
C LEU A 122 -14.84 -15.13 -11.07
N GLU A 123 -14.87 -16.46 -11.27
CA GLU A 123 -16.10 -17.23 -11.09
C GLU A 123 -16.55 -17.31 -9.65
N GLN A 124 -15.60 -17.40 -8.70
CA GLN A 124 -15.92 -17.35 -7.27
C GLN A 124 -16.50 -15.99 -6.87
N GLU A 125 -15.93 -14.89 -7.35
CA GLU A 125 -16.43 -13.55 -7.05
C GLU A 125 -17.80 -13.30 -7.71
N LYS A 126 -18.02 -13.81 -8.90
CA LYS A 126 -19.32 -13.80 -9.59
C LYS A 126 -20.36 -14.58 -8.80
N ALA A 127 -20.05 -15.79 -8.34
CA ALA A 127 -20.92 -16.59 -7.48
C ALA A 127 -21.30 -15.82 -6.21
N GLY A 128 -20.34 -15.14 -5.57
CA GLY A 128 -20.60 -14.31 -4.39
C GLY A 128 -21.51 -13.11 -4.61
N VAL A 129 -21.61 -12.59 -5.86
CA VAL A 129 -22.55 -11.51 -6.22
C VAL A 129 -23.93 -12.04 -6.55
N LEU A 130 -24.01 -13.23 -7.16
CA LEU A 130 -25.31 -13.85 -7.53
C LEU A 130 -26.01 -14.46 -6.31
N GLY A 131 -25.29 -14.93 -5.30
CA GLY A 131 -25.88 -15.56 -4.10
C GLY A 131 -26.76 -16.74 -4.45
N SER A 132 -27.94 -16.86 -3.78
CA SER A 132 -28.93 -17.91 -4.03
C SER A 132 -29.58 -17.85 -5.42
N ALA A 133 -29.43 -16.75 -6.17
CA ALA A 133 -29.94 -16.65 -7.55
C ALA A 133 -29.13 -17.50 -8.56
N LEU A 134 -28.07 -18.19 -8.11
CA LEU A 134 -27.30 -19.16 -8.92
C LEU A 134 -28.12 -20.42 -9.28
N GLU A 135 -29.06 -20.81 -8.42
CA GLU A 135 -29.85 -22.04 -8.62
C GLU A 135 -30.87 -21.91 -9.75
N ASP A 136 -31.36 -20.67 -10.01
CA ASP A 136 -32.35 -20.40 -11.04
C ASP A 136 -31.78 -19.81 -12.35
N ALA A 137 -30.58 -19.28 -12.33
CA ALA A 137 -29.97 -18.65 -13.47
C ALA A 137 -28.95 -19.59 -14.16
N GLY A 138 -29.44 -20.48 -15.00
CA GLY A 138 -28.59 -21.03 -16.06
C GLY A 138 -27.79 -19.88 -16.70
N ALA A 139 -26.75 -20.06 -17.48
CA ALA A 139 -25.83 -19.06 -18.07
C ALA A 139 -26.36 -17.63 -18.35
N ALA A 140 -27.23 -17.10 -17.50
CA ALA A 140 -27.87 -15.79 -17.63
C ALA A 140 -26.83 -14.68 -17.48
N ALA A 141 -26.84 -13.72 -18.40
CA ALA A 141 -25.98 -12.55 -18.36
C ALA A 141 -26.27 -11.74 -17.10
N LEU A 142 -25.22 -11.31 -16.39
CA LEU A 142 -25.33 -10.41 -15.24
C LEU A 142 -26.09 -9.14 -15.61
N SER A 143 -27.04 -8.72 -14.76
CA SER A 143 -27.67 -7.42 -14.90
C SER A 143 -26.63 -6.28 -14.73
N PRO A 144 -26.89 -5.08 -15.25
CA PRO A 144 -25.97 -3.95 -15.11
C PRO A 144 -25.62 -3.63 -13.65
N LYS A 145 -26.56 -3.86 -12.71
CA LYS A 145 -26.35 -3.68 -11.26
C LYS A 145 -25.40 -4.73 -10.70
N GLN A 146 -25.62 -6.00 -11.02
CA GLN A 146 -24.77 -7.12 -10.60
C GLN A 146 -23.37 -7.01 -11.18
N ARG A 147 -23.25 -6.63 -12.45
CA ARG A 147 -21.96 -6.39 -13.09
C ARG A 147 -21.16 -5.28 -12.38
N ARG A 148 -21.82 -4.15 -12.06
CA ARG A 148 -21.18 -3.07 -11.30
C ARG A 148 -20.74 -3.55 -9.92
N ALA A 149 -21.57 -4.31 -9.21
CA ALA A 149 -21.25 -4.90 -7.91
C ALA A 149 -20.05 -5.85 -8.02
N LEU A 150 -19.96 -6.68 -9.06
CA LEU A 150 -18.83 -7.58 -9.30
C LEU A 150 -17.51 -6.80 -9.49
N VAL A 151 -17.53 -5.77 -10.35
CA VAL A 151 -16.34 -4.93 -10.58
C VAL A 151 -15.88 -4.24 -9.29
N GLN A 152 -16.82 -3.70 -8.51
CA GLN A 152 -16.51 -3.07 -7.21
C GLN A 152 -15.94 -4.10 -6.23
N ARG A 153 -16.57 -5.27 -6.12
CA ARG A 153 -16.12 -6.35 -5.24
C ARG A 153 -14.69 -6.80 -5.59
N ILE A 154 -14.41 -7.08 -6.86
CA ILE A 154 -13.05 -7.44 -7.30
C ILE A 154 -12.06 -6.32 -7.02
N GLY A 155 -12.39 -5.08 -7.35
CA GLY A 155 -11.48 -3.95 -7.13
C GLY A 155 -11.13 -3.73 -5.67
N HIS A 156 -12.10 -3.80 -4.77
CA HIS A 156 -11.85 -3.70 -3.32
C HIS A 156 -11.09 -4.92 -2.79
N ARG A 157 -11.40 -6.13 -3.27
CA ARG A 157 -10.66 -7.33 -2.91
C ARG A 157 -9.20 -7.25 -3.35
N VAL A 158 -8.92 -6.78 -4.57
CA VAL A 158 -7.54 -6.58 -5.06
C VAL A 158 -6.78 -5.61 -4.17
N VAL A 159 -7.36 -4.45 -3.82
CA VAL A 159 -6.70 -3.48 -2.93
C VAL A 159 -6.48 -4.06 -1.53
N TYR A 160 -7.46 -4.79 -1.01
CA TYR A 160 -7.31 -5.50 0.27
C TYR A 160 -6.14 -6.49 0.23
N GLU A 161 -6.06 -7.34 -0.79
CA GLU A 161 -4.98 -8.32 -0.93
C GLU A 161 -3.61 -7.65 -1.12
N ILE A 162 -3.54 -6.54 -1.85
CA ILE A 162 -2.32 -5.72 -1.94
C ILE A 162 -1.92 -5.22 -0.56
N SER A 163 -2.88 -4.75 0.25
CA SER A 163 -2.60 -4.27 1.61
C SER A 163 -2.07 -5.38 2.51
N GLN A 164 -2.65 -6.57 2.45
CA GLN A 164 -2.20 -7.74 3.22
C GLN A 164 -0.84 -8.27 2.73
N ALA A 165 -0.53 -8.09 1.46
CA ALA A 165 0.75 -8.47 0.88
C ALA A 165 1.85 -7.43 1.13
N THR A 166 1.52 -6.24 1.61
CA THR A 166 2.51 -5.19 1.89
C THR A 166 3.48 -5.63 2.97
N ILE A 167 4.78 -5.40 2.72
CA ILE A 167 5.85 -5.76 3.64
C ILE A 167 6.24 -4.55 4.51
N ALA A 168 6.33 -4.77 5.82
CA ALA A 168 6.89 -3.80 6.73
C ALA A 168 8.42 -3.87 6.71
N THR A 169 9.06 -2.80 6.29
CA THR A 169 10.52 -2.67 6.22
C THR A 169 11.09 -2.01 7.47
N PRO A 170 12.38 -2.19 7.81
CA PRO A 170 13.00 -1.45 8.91
C PRO A 170 12.80 0.06 8.79
N ALA A 171 12.93 0.60 7.57
CA ALA A 171 12.72 2.02 7.30
C ALA A 171 11.30 2.49 7.63
N SER A 172 10.26 1.70 7.31
CA SER A 172 8.88 2.06 7.63
C SER A 172 8.61 2.05 9.14
N ILE A 173 9.18 1.09 9.87
CA ILE A 173 9.05 0.99 11.32
C ILE A 173 9.77 2.16 12.02
N VAL A 174 11.02 2.44 11.63
CA VAL A 174 11.80 3.57 12.16
C VAL A 174 11.10 4.91 11.87
N ALA A 175 10.61 5.11 10.66
CA ALA A 175 9.87 6.33 10.32
C ALA A 175 8.61 6.50 11.18
N MET A 176 7.89 5.41 11.44
CA MET A 176 6.70 5.45 12.29
C MET A 176 7.08 5.79 13.73
N ALA A 177 8.12 5.17 14.29
CA ALA A 177 8.60 5.45 15.64
C ALA A 177 9.03 6.92 15.81
N LEU A 178 9.77 7.47 14.85
CA LEU A 178 10.23 8.86 14.87
C LEU A 178 9.10 9.88 14.75
N LEU A 179 8.03 9.55 14.02
CA LEU A 179 6.93 10.48 13.74
C LEU A 179 5.78 10.41 14.74
N ASP A 180 5.63 9.29 15.46
CA ASP A 180 4.57 9.09 16.47
C ASP A 180 4.91 9.75 17.80
N HIS A 181 6.16 10.13 18.02
CA HIS A 181 6.62 10.67 19.27
C HIS A 181 6.31 12.16 19.43
N SER A 182 5.83 12.56 20.62
CA SER A 182 5.50 13.96 20.96
C SER A 182 6.72 14.86 21.17
N ARG A 183 7.89 14.29 21.43
CA ARG A 183 9.14 15.02 21.56
C ARG A 183 9.79 15.26 20.21
N ARG A 184 10.70 16.23 20.13
CA ARG A 184 11.38 16.58 18.87
C ARG A 184 12.28 15.47 18.34
N GLY A 185 12.91 14.69 19.25
CA GLY A 185 13.80 13.60 18.88
C GLY A 185 13.74 12.43 19.87
N LEU A 186 14.28 11.28 19.47
CA LEU A 186 14.41 10.07 20.27
C LEU A 186 15.87 9.67 20.43
N SER A 187 16.27 9.25 21.61
CA SER A 187 17.55 8.57 21.81
C SER A 187 17.55 7.22 21.10
N HIS A 188 18.72 6.68 20.79
CA HIS A 188 18.84 5.38 20.10
C HIS A 188 18.11 4.27 20.87
N GLN A 189 18.29 4.24 22.20
CA GLN A 189 17.62 3.27 23.06
C GLN A 189 16.10 3.42 22.98
N SER A 190 15.56 4.65 23.13
CA SER A 190 14.12 4.90 23.06
C SER A 190 13.55 4.56 21.69
N LEU A 191 14.29 4.85 20.62
CA LEU A 191 13.91 4.50 19.25
C LEU A 191 13.85 2.98 19.06
N HIS A 192 14.88 2.25 19.55
CA HIS A 192 14.94 0.80 19.50
C HIS A 192 13.74 0.16 20.23
N GLU A 193 13.45 0.58 21.47
CA GLU A 193 12.31 0.07 22.23
C GLU A 193 10.97 0.37 21.54
N THR A 194 10.81 1.57 21.01
CA THR A 194 9.59 1.92 20.24
C THR A 194 9.45 1.06 19.00
N CYS A 195 10.53 0.82 18.26
CA CYS A 195 10.53 -0.05 17.09
C CYS A 195 10.18 -1.51 17.44
N LYS A 196 10.63 -2.03 18.59
CA LYS A 196 10.25 -3.37 19.08
C LYS A 196 8.75 -3.45 19.38
N ILE A 197 8.18 -2.45 20.04
CA ILE A 197 6.73 -2.39 20.29
C ILE A 197 5.94 -2.36 18.96
N LEU A 198 6.36 -1.54 18.01
CA LEU A 198 5.72 -1.45 16.70
C LEU A 198 5.83 -2.76 15.91
N LEU A 199 7.00 -3.41 15.95
CA LEU A 199 7.21 -4.72 15.31
C LEU A 199 6.27 -5.77 15.91
N ALA A 200 6.21 -5.89 17.23
CA ALA A 200 5.31 -6.82 17.90
C ALA A 200 3.83 -6.57 17.55
N ALA A 201 3.43 -5.30 17.46
CA ALA A 201 2.08 -4.93 17.00
C ALA A 201 1.83 -5.34 15.55
N LEU A 202 2.76 -5.07 14.64
CA LEU A 202 2.67 -5.46 13.23
C LEU A 202 2.55 -6.97 13.06
N GLN A 203 3.38 -7.76 13.77
CA GLN A 203 3.31 -9.23 13.78
C GLN A 203 1.93 -9.70 14.27
N ARG A 204 1.41 -9.10 15.34
CA ARG A 204 0.09 -9.41 15.89
C ARG A 204 -1.06 -9.06 14.93
N PHE A 205 -0.89 -8.02 14.13
CA PHE A 205 -1.85 -7.62 13.09
C PHE A 205 -1.70 -8.42 11.79
N GLY A 206 -0.78 -9.39 11.75
CA GLY A 206 -0.57 -10.26 10.59
C GLY A 206 0.21 -9.60 9.45
N ALA A 207 0.92 -8.50 9.71
CA ALA A 207 1.76 -7.86 8.71
C ALA A 207 2.95 -8.77 8.32
N ARG A 208 3.30 -8.77 7.05
CA ARG A 208 4.54 -9.40 6.57
C ARG A 208 5.71 -8.50 6.93
N ILE A 209 6.70 -9.06 7.63
CA ILE A 209 7.90 -8.32 8.03
C ILE A 209 9.04 -8.68 7.08
N ALA A 210 9.84 -7.70 6.69
CA ALA A 210 11.04 -7.94 5.89
C ALA A 210 12.00 -8.85 6.67
N ALA A 211 12.43 -9.97 6.07
CA ALA A 211 13.28 -10.95 6.75
C ALA A 211 14.57 -10.35 7.31
N VAL A 212 15.09 -9.29 6.67
CA VAL A 212 16.28 -8.57 7.15
C VAL A 212 16.06 -7.83 8.47
N ALA A 213 14.80 -7.55 8.83
CA ALA A 213 14.46 -6.87 10.08
C ALA A 213 14.51 -7.80 11.29
N LEU A 214 14.46 -9.12 11.08
CA LEU A 214 14.27 -10.11 12.12
C LEU A 214 15.52 -10.96 12.33
N ASP A 215 15.77 -11.31 13.60
CA ASP A 215 16.71 -12.36 13.97
C ASP A 215 16.04 -13.76 13.94
N GLU A 216 16.78 -14.80 14.37
CA GLU A 216 16.28 -16.17 14.42
C GLU A 216 15.13 -16.36 15.43
N GLN A 217 15.00 -15.48 16.40
CA GLN A 217 13.95 -15.46 17.42
C GLN A 217 12.72 -14.65 16.97
N GLY A 218 12.80 -13.96 15.82
CA GLY A 218 11.75 -13.09 15.31
C GLY A 218 11.73 -11.69 15.94
N GLU A 219 12.81 -11.31 16.63
CA GLU A 219 13.00 -10.01 17.23
C GLU A 219 13.69 -9.03 16.26
N LEU A 220 13.60 -7.73 16.57
CA LEU A 220 14.21 -6.68 15.76
C LEU A 220 15.74 -6.74 15.81
N ARG A 221 16.37 -6.86 14.66
CA ARG A 221 17.82 -6.80 14.53
C ARG A 221 18.33 -5.37 14.68
N ASP A 222 19.32 -5.17 15.54
CA ASP A 222 19.94 -3.85 15.76
C ASP A 222 20.67 -3.34 14.51
N ASP A 223 21.30 -4.21 13.71
CA ASP A 223 21.95 -3.82 12.47
C ASP A 223 20.92 -3.33 11.41
N ALA A 224 19.74 -3.95 11.32
CA ALA A 224 18.68 -3.48 10.44
C ALA A 224 18.11 -2.12 10.87
N LEU A 225 18.02 -1.88 12.19
CA LEU A 225 17.67 -0.57 12.73
C LEU A 225 18.73 0.49 12.34
N ARG A 226 20.02 0.17 12.51
CA ARG A 226 21.13 1.07 12.15
C ARG A 226 21.18 1.35 10.64
N GLU A 227 20.94 0.34 9.79
CA GLU A 227 20.84 0.54 8.34
C GLU A 227 19.71 1.50 7.96
N ALA A 228 18.54 1.39 8.59
CA ALA A 228 17.41 2.29 8.35
C ALA A 228 17.70 3.72 8.84
N ILE A 229 18.35 3.87 9.99
CA ILE A 229 18.81 5.18 10.50
C ILE A 229 19.83 5.78 9.53
N ALA A 230 20.82 5.01 9.08
CA ALA A 230 21.82 5.47 8.13
C ALA A 230 21.18 5.92 6.80
N LEU A 231 20.19 5.19 6.30
CA LEU A 231 19.41 5.56 5.13
C LEU A 231 18.77 6.95 5.29
N PHE A 232 18.21 7.25 6.45
CA PHE A 232 17.57 8.53 6.72
C PHE A 232 18.56 9.67 6.94
N LEU A 233 19.72 9.39 7.54
CA LEU A 233 20.81 10.35 7.67
C LEU A 233 21.39 10.73 6.30
N ASP A 234 21.68 9.74 5.45
CA ASP A 234 22.14 9.94 4.07
C ASP A 234 21.14 10.75 3.25
N GLY A 235 19.85 10.47 3.43
CA GLY A 235 18.76 11.19 2.81
C GLY A 235 18.51 12.59 3.39
N LYS A 236 19.22 12.96 4.46
CA LYS A 236 19.02 14.21 5.23
C LYS A 236 17.57 14.36 5.73
N LEU A 237 16.93 13.25 6.09
CA LEU A 237 15.57 13.22 6.62
C LEU A 237 15.56 13.41 8.13
N ILE A 238 16.63 13.01 8.77
CA ILE A 238 16.87 13.15 10.20
C ILE A 238 18.25 13.74 10.42
N THR A 239 18.43 14.36 11.60
CA THR A 239 19.72 14.77 12.13
C THR A 239 20.09 13.86 13.30
N LYS A 240 21.40 13.67 13.51
CA LYS A 240 21.95 12.97 14.68
C LYS A 240 22.64 13.99 15.57
N HIS A 241 22.30 13.99 16.84
CA HIS A 241 22.94 14.79 17.87
C HIS A 241 23.68 13.84 18.82
N GLU A 242 24.99 13.96 18.89
CA GLU A 242 25.79 13.18 19.83
C GLU A 242 25.58 13.71 21.23
N THR A 243 25.37 12.82 22.19
CA THR A 243 25.32 13.11 23.62
C THR A 243 26.26 12.17 24.37
N GLU A 244 26.53 12.44 25.65
CA GLU A 244 27.44 11.62 26.45
C GLU A 244 26.90 10.20 26.68
N GLU A 245 25.57 10.01 26.69
CA GLU A 245 24.93 8.72 26.98
C GLU A 245 24.51 7.97 25.75
N ASP A 246 23.73 8.62 24.85
CA ASP A 246 23.09 7.95 23.72
C ASP A 246 22.72 8.96 22.62
N PRO A 247 23.04 8.73 21.34
CA PRO A 247 22.74 9.68 20.29
C PRO A 247 21.22 9.89 20.11
N ILE A 248 20.84 11.15 19.87
CA ILE A 248 19.45 11.54 19.62
C ILE A 248 19.24 11.73 18.13
N TYR A 249 18.16 11.17 17.60
CA TYR A 249 17.72 11.33 16.22
C TYR A 249 16.50 12.24 16.15
N GLU A 250 16.58 13.30 15.36
CA GLU A 250 15.52 14.29 15.19
C GLU A 250 15.07 14.37 13.73
N PRO A 251 13.76 14.25 13.42
CA PRO A 251 13.21 14.49 12.09
C PRO A 251 13.42 15.93 11.64
N VAL A 252 13.94 16.11 10.42
CA VAL A 252 14.10 17.44 9.81
C VAL A 252 12.73 17.95 9.39
N SER A 253 12.30 19.11 9.91
CA SER A 253 10.94 19.63 9.82
C SER A 253 10.45 19.79 8.38
N ASP A 254 11.26 20.34 7.48
CA ASP A 254 10.94 20.53 6.06
C ASP A 254 11.03 19.23 5.23
N ARG A 255 11.53 18.13 5.82
CA ARG A 255 11.61 16.79 5.22
C ARG A 255 10.61 15.80 5.82
N ARG A 256 9.78 16.23 6.75
CA ARG A 256 8.82 15.39 7.47
C ARG A 256 7.90 14.60 6.51
N LEU A 257 7.44 15.21 5.41
CA LEU A 257 6.61 14.54 4.40
C LEU A 257 7.27 13.30 3.79
N ALA A 258 8.59 13.32 3.67
CA ALA A 258 9.33 12.19 3.16
C ALA A 258 9.38 11.01 4.15
N LEU A 259 9.54 11.28 5.44
CA LEU A 259 9.39 10.25 6.49
C LEU A 259 7.96 9.75 6.58
N GLU A 260 6.97 10.64 6.43
CA GLU A 260 5.56 10.24 6.42
C GLU A 260 5.23 9.26 5.29
N TYR A 261 5.89 9.35 4.15
CA TYR A 261 5.72 8.37 3.10
C TYR A 261 6.07 6.96 3.59
N TYR A 262 7.24 6.77 4.23
CA TYR A 262 7.65 5.48 4.77
C TYR A 262 6.66 4.96 5.83
N LYS A 263 6.27 5.79 6.80
CA LYS A 263 5.26 5.46 7.81
C LYS A 263 3.95 5.02 7.16
N ASN A 264 3.50 5.74 6.15
CA ASN A 264 2.21 5.53 5.51
C ASN A 264 2.13 4.19 4.76
N THR A 265 3.26 3.59 4.37
CA THR A 265 3.25 2.25 3.73
C THR A 265 2.72 1.17 4.67
N ILE A 266 2.83 1.34 6.00
CA ILE A 266 2.39 0.36 7.00
C ILE A 266 1.23 0.85 7.88
N ILE A 267 0.80 2.11 7.74
CA ILE A 267 -0.22 2.69 8.62
C ILE A 267 -1.56 1.93 8.59
N HIS A 268 -1.90 1.33 7.45
CA HIS A 268 -3.15 0.60 7.27
C HIS A 268 -3.30 -0.60 8.22
N PHE A 269 -2.21 -1.21 8.70
CA PHE A 269 -2.26 -2.26 9.71
C PHE A 269 -2.75 -1.76 11.07
N PHE A 270 -2.51 -0.49 11.39
CA PHE A 270 -2.88 0.12 12.67
C PHE A 270 -4.27 0.77 12.65
N VAL A 271 -4.80 1.12 11.45
CA VAL A 271 -6.07 1.84 11.32
C VAL A 271 -7.24 1.14 12.02
N PRO A 272 -7.47 -0.19 11.86
CA PRO A 272 -8.60 -0.84 12.52
C PRO A 272 -8.53 -0.73 14.05
N SER A 273 -7.35 -0.94 14.63
CA SER A 273 -7.16 -0.81 16.08
C SER A 273 -7.29 0.63 16.54
N ALA A 274 -6.75 1.59 15.79
CA ALA A 274 -6.88 3.01 16.10
C ALA A 274 -8.34 3.47 16.09
N MET A 275 -9.16 3.00 15.16
CA MET A 275 -10.61 3.28 15.11
C MET A 275 -11.33 2.75 16.36
N VAL A 276 -11.03 1.51 16.76
CA VAL A 276 -11.61 0.91 17.96
C VAL A 276 -11.20 1.68 19.23
N PHE A 277 -9.91 2.00 19.37
CA PHE A 277 -9.42 2.79 20.51
C PHE A 277 -10.01 4.19 20.54
N SER A 278 -10.13 4.86 19.41
CA SER A 278 -10.76 6.18 19.32
C SER A 278 -12.23 6.12 19.73
N ALA A 279 -12.96 5.10 19.26
CA ALA A 279 -14.35 4.88 19.65
C ALA A 279 -14.50 4.60 21.16
N LEU A 280 -13.58 3.83 21.76
CA LEU A 280 -13.55 3.60 23.21
C LEU A 280 -13.23 4.85 24.01
N ALA A 281 -12.26 5.65 23.54
CA ALA A 281 -11.85 6.87 24.22
C ALA A 281 -12.96 7.94 24.27
N LEU A 282 -13.87 7.91 23.32
CA LEU A 282 -15.05 8.78 23.28
C LEU A 282 -16.17 8.34 24.25
N GLN A 283 -16.11 7.13 24.82
CA GLN A 283 -17.09 6.67 25.80
C GLN A 283 -16.78 7.23 27.19
N PRO A 284 -17.76 7.75 27.94
CA PRO A 284 -17.55 8.28 29.27
C PRO A 284 -16.93 7.25 30.25
N SER A 285 -17.37 5.99 30.16
CA SER A 285 -16.88 4.88 30.96
C SER A 285 -15.61 4.21 30.43
N ARG A 286 -15.11 4.66 29.26
CA ARG A 286 -14.01 3.99 28.50
C ARG A 286 -14.27 2.48 28.31
N SER A 287 -15.53 2.09 28.33
CA SER A 287 -16.00 0.74 28.07
C SER A 287 -17.26 0.79 27.22
N ALA A 288 -17.42 -0.19 26.33
CA ALA A 288 -18.60 -0.31 25.50
C ALA A 288 -18.81 -1.77 25.11
N THR A 289 -20.06 -2.14 24.79
CA THR A 289 -20.34 -3.44 24.21
C THR A 289 -19.75 -3.52 22.79
N ARG A 290 -19.43 -4.74 22.34
CA ARG A 290 -18.94 -4.96 20.97
C ARG A 290 -19.89 -4.40 19.91
N ALA A 291 -21.21 -4.52 20.12
CA ALA A 291 -22.24 -4.00 19.22
C ALA A 291 -22.23 -2.46 19.15
N ALA A 292 -22.11 -1.77 20.29
CA ALA A 292 -22.02 -0.31 20.34
C ALA A 292 -20.75 0.22 19.67
N LEU A 293 -19.60 -0.42 19.89
CA LEU A 293 -18.34 -0.07 19.22
C LEU A 293 -18.43 -0.25 17.71
N ARG A 294 -19.00 -1.37 17.26
CA ARG A 294 -19.20 -1.63 15.84
C ARG A 294 -20.05 -0.56 15.17
N ALA A 295 -21.19 -0.21 15.76
CA ALA A 295 -22.06 0.84 15.24
C ALA A 295 -21.41 2.22 15.19
N GLN A 296 -20.45 2.50 16.07
CA GLN A 296 -19.71 3.77 16.10
C GLN A 296 -18.57 3.81 15.07
N VAL A 297 -17.93 2.68 14.80
CA VAL A 297 -16.85 2.56 13.80
C VAL A 297 -17.42 2.55 12.37
N GLU A 298 -18.64 2.06 12.16
CA GLU A 298 -19.33 2.00 10.87
C GLU A 298 -19.98 3.35 10.46
N ARG A 299 -20.06 4.35 11.35
CA ARG A 299 -20.50 5.73 11.07
C ARG A 299 -19.36 6.60 10.56
#